data_2826803f0b06f265f2827a7da55fa96e
#
_entry.id   2826803f0b06f265f2827a7da55fa96e
#
_cell.length_a   1.000
_cell.length_b   1.000
_cell.length_c   1.000
_cell.angle_alpha   90.00
_cell.angle_beta   90.00
_cell.angle_gamma   90.00
#
_symmetry.space_group_name_H-M   'P 1'
#
loop_
_entity.id
_entity.type
_entity.pdbx_description
1 polymer ?
#
loop_
_entity_poly.entity_id
_entity_poly.type
_entity_poly.pdbx_seq_one_letter_code
_entity_poly.pdbx_strand_id
1 'polypeptide(L)'
;MPNFTGMDIPAVRQLSSQMTQSASQIRQLMSQLTNQLGSTQWVGPDRTRFESDWSGTYVQQLNQVATALEDAANRATQNANEQESASA
;
A
#
# COMPACT_ATOMS: atom_id res chain seq x y z
N MET A 1 1.98 -23.47 -24.66
CA MET A 1 3.21 -23.18 -23.97
C MET A 1 3.32 -24.02 -22.70
N PRO A 2 3.91 -25.17 -22.79
CA PRO A 2 3.86 -26.09 -21.67
C PRO A 2 4.59 -25.58 -20.43
N ASN A 3 5.68 -24.87 -20.58
CA ASN A 3 6.49 -24.47 -19.43
C ASN A 3 6.90 -23.01 -19.54
N PHE A 4 5.99 -22.13 -19.21
CA PHE A 4 6.33 -20.73 -19.13
C PHE A 4 7.09 -20.47 -17.84
N THR A 5 8.39 -20.26 -17.94
CA THR A 5 9.24 -19.97 -16.80
C THR A 5 9.68 -18.51 -16.76
N GLY A 6 9.24 -17.75 -17.72
CA GLY A 6 9.57 -16.34 -17.79
C GLY A 6 8.51 -15.49 -17.11
N MET A 7 8.49 -14.23 -17.49
CA MET A 7 7.63 -13.23 -16.91
C MET A 7 6.83 -12.56 -18.01
N ASP A 8 5.53 -12.38 -17.77
CA ASP A 8 4.72 -11.48 -18.57
C ASP A 8 5.05 -10.05 -18.13
N ILE A 9 6.00 -9.42 -18.80
CA ILE A 9 6.53 -8.12 -18.40
C ILE A 9 5.46 -7.05 -18.32
N PRO A 10 4.57 -6.87 -19.34
CA PRO A 10 3.50 -5.89 -19.22
C PRO A 10 2.59 -6.14 -18.01
N ALA A 11 2.25 -7.39 -17.74
CA ALA A 11 1.38 -7.73 -16.62
C ALA A 11 2.06 -7.43 -15.28
N VAL A 12 3.37 -7.69 -15.16
CA VAL A 12 4.11 -7.39 -13.93
C VAL A 12 4.21 -5.88 -13.73
N ARG A 13 4.42 -5.11 -14.79
CA ARG A 13 4.44 -3.64 -14.70
C ARG A 13 3.08 -3.10 -14.28
N GLN A 14 2.00 -3.68 -14.78
CA GLN A 14 0.65 -3.30 -14.38
C GLN A 14 0.39 -3.63 -12.91
N LEU A 15 0.83 -4.77 -12.45
CA LEU A 15 0.75 -5.16 -11.03
C LEU A 15 1.51 -4.17 -10.15
N SER A 16 2.72 -3.80 -10.55
CA SER A 16 3.54 -2.82 -9.83
C SER A 16 2.81 -1.48 -9.70
N SER A 17 2.24 -1.00 -10.80
CA SER A 17 1.46 0.23 -10.81
C SER A 17 0.26 0.13 -9.88
N GLN A 18 -0.44 -0.99 -9.88
CA GLN A 18 -1.60 -1.22 -9.03
C GLN A 18 -1.21 -1.22 -7.56
N MET A 19 -0.09 -1.82 -7.21
CA MET A 19 0.40 -1.82 -5.82
C MET A 19 0.72 -0.40 -5.35
N THR A 20 1.34 0.42 -6.20
CA THR A 20 1.64 1.82 -5.89
C THR A 20 0.36 2.61 -5.68
N GLN A 21 -0.64 2.41 -6.54
CA GLN A 21 -1.95 3.07 -6.39
C GLN A 21 -2.64 2.64 -5.10
N SER A 22 -2.59 1.36 -4.77
CA SER A 22 -3.19 0.84 -3.53
C SER A 22 -2.53 1.43 -2.29
N ALA A 23 -1.21 1.58 -2.30
CA ALA A 23 -0.49 2.22 -1.20
C ALA A 23 -0.95 3.68 -1.02
N SER A 24 -1.08 4.40 -2.13
CA SER A 24 -1.57 5.79 -2.12
C SER A 24 -2.99 5.87 -1.57
N GLN A 25 -3.87 4.96 -1.98
CA GLN A 25 -5.25 4.90 -1.49
C GLN A 25 -5.31 4.63 0.01
N ILE A 26 -4.47 3.75 0.52
CA ILE A 26 -4.39 3.48 1.96
C ILE A 26 -4.03 4.75 2.71
N ARG A 27 -3.04 5.50 2.23
CA ARG A 27 -2.62 6.74 2.88
C ARG A 27 -3.71 7.80 2.84
N GLN A 28 -4.44 7.91 1.73
CA GLN A 28 -5.58 8.83 1.61
C GLN A 28 -6.70 8.46 2.58
N LEU A 29 -7.02 7.18 2.68
CA LEU A 29 -8.06 6.71 3.60
C LEU A 29 -7.69 6.99 5.05
N MET A 30 -6.43 6.77 5.43
CA MET A 30 -5.96 7.10 6.77
C MET A 30 -6.16 8.58 7.08
N SER A 31 -5.78 9.44 6.14
CA SER A 31 -5.91 10.88 6.30
C SER A 31 -7.36 11.30 6.43
N GLN A 32 -8.23 10.76 5.57
CA GLN A 32 -9.67 11.05 5.59
C GLN A 32 -10.30 10.63 6.91
N LEU A 33 -9.99 9.42 7.39
CA LEU A 33 -10.56 8.91 8.63
C LEU A 33 -10.03 9.67 9.85
N THR A 34 -8.76 10.05 9.84
CA THR A 34 -8.18 10.87 10.90
C THR A 34 -8.89 12.22 10.99
N ASN A 35 -9.12 12.86 9.84
CA ASN A 35 -9.84 14.13 9.79
C ASN A 35 -11.29 13.98 10.23
N GLN A 36 -11.94 12.91 9.79
CA GLN A 36 -13.33 12.65 10.16
C GLN A 36 -13.46 12.37 11.66
N LEU A 37 -12.54 11.63 12.23
CA LEU A 37 -12.51 11.40 13.67
C LEU A 37 -12.36 12.72 14.43
N GLY A 38 -11.49 13.61 13.94
CA GLY A 38 -11.26 14.92 14.55
C GLY A 38 -12.49 15.81 14.51
N SER A 39 -13.34 15.68 13.48
CA SER A 39 -14.55 16.48 13.33
C SER A 39 -15.81 15.79 13.88
N THR A 40 -15.68 14.53 14.33
CA THR A 40 -16.82 13.79 14.88
C THR A 40 -17.08 14.23 16.32
N GLN A 41 -18.32 14.53 16.61
CA GLN A 41 -18.73 14.91 17.97
C GLN A 41 -18.86 13.66 18.83
N TRP A 42 -17.79 13.35 19.52
CA TRP A 42 -17.70 12.16 20.35
C TRP A 42 -16.77 12.48 21.51
N VAL A 43 -17.33 12.55 22.71
CA VAL A 43 -16.60 12.97 23.91
C VAL A 43 -16.69 11.85 24.96
N GLY A 44 -15.58 11.58 25.65
CA GLY A 44 -15.54 10.63 26.72
C GLY A 44 -14.34 9.69 26.65
N PRO A 45 -14.23 8.79 27.64
CA PRO A 45 -13.10 7.87 27.71
C PRO A 45 -12.95 6.93 26.50
N ASP A 46 -14.09 6.52 25.92
CA ASP A 46 -14.07 5.65 24.74
C ASP A 46 -13.47 6.37 23.55
N ARG A 47 -13.78 7.66 23.38
CA ARG A 47 -13.20 8.47 22.32
C ARG A 47 -11.68 8.56 22.49
N THR A 48 -11.25 8.87 23.69
CA THR A 48 -9.83 9.02 24.00
C THR A 48 -9.08 7.71 23.74
N ARG A 49 -9.65 6.59 24.13
CA ARG A 49 -9.07 5.28 23.88
C ARG A 49 -8.99 4.99 22.38
N PHE A 50 -10.07 5.27 21.66
CA PHE A 50 -10.09 5.04 20.20
C PHE A 50 -9.04 5.90 19.50
N GLU A 51 -8.93 7.17 19.85
CA GLU A 51 -7.90 8.05 19.25
C GLU A 51 -6.49 7.52 19.50
N SER A 52 -6.24 7.06 20.73
CA SER A 52 -4.94 6.51 21.09
C SER A 52 -4.63 5.25 20.27
N ASP A 53 -5.60 4.36 20.14
CA ASP A 53 -5.45 3.13 19.35
C ASP A 53 -5.29 3.46 17.87
N TRP A 54 -6.05 4.42 17.37
CA TRP A 54 -6.00 4.82 15.97
C TRP A 54 -4.63 5.38 15.62
N SER A 55 -4.17 6.40 16.32
CA SER A 55 -2.91 7.06 16.00
C SER A 55 -1.69 6.26 16.43
N GLY A 56 -1.78 5.52 17.55
CA GLY A 56 -0.64 4.80 18.10
C GLY A 56 -0.44 3.40 17.51
N THR A 57 -1.50 2.79 16.99
CA THR A 57 -1.44 1.41 16.51
C THR A 57 -1.91 1.28 15.07
N TYR A 58 -3.14 1.66 14.77
CA TYR A 58 -3.75 1.35 13.48
C TYR A 58 -3.13 2.15 12.33
N VAL A 59 -2.89 3.44 12.53
CA VAL A 59 -2.24 4.27 11.52
C VAL A 59 -0.84 3.74 11.21
N GLN A 60 -0.11 3.33 12.24
CA GLN A 60 1.23 2.79 12.04
C GLN A 60 1.22 1.47 11.27
N GLN A 61 0.27 0.59 11.58
CA GLN A 61 0.11 -0.68 10.87
C GLN A 61 -0.26 -0.44 9.41
N LEU A 62 -1.17 0.50 9.15
CA LEU A 62 -1.57 0.84 7.79
C LEU A 62 -0.42 1.47 7.00
N ASN A 63 0.39 2.30 7.65
CA ASN A 63 1.59 2.86 7.02
C ASN A 63 2.58 1.76 6.66
N GLN A 64 2.75 0.76 7.52
CA GLN A 64 3.63 -0.38 7.23
C GLN A 64 3.15 -1.16 6.03
N VAL A 65 1.83 -1.39 5.92
CA VAL A 65 1.24 -2.06 4.76
C VAL A 65 1.47 -1.25 3.49
N ALA A 66 1.21 0.04 3.53
CA ALA A 66 1.42 0.92 2.37
C ALA A 66 2.89 0.91 1.94
N THR A 67 3.81 0.99 2.89
CA THR A 67 5.24 0.93 2.60
C THR A 67 5.63 -0.42 2.00
N ALA A 68 5.08 -1.52 2.53
CA ALA A 68 5.35 -2.86 2.00
C ALA A 68 4.85 -3.00 0.56
N LEU A 69 3.70 -2.41 0.24
CA LEU A 69 3.17 -2.39 -1.13
C LEU A 69 4.08 -1.59 -2.06
N GLU A 70 4.59 -0.46 -1.61
CA GLU A 70 5.52 0.35 -2.40
C GLU A 70 6.83 -0.39 -2.65
N ASP A 71 7.35 -1.06 -1.63
CA ASP A 71 8.56 -1.87 -1.76
C ASP A 71 8.35 -3.05 -2.71
N ALA A 72 7.19 -3.71 -2.62
CA ALA A 72 6.84 -4.80 -3.51
C ALA A 72 6.71 -4.30 -4.96
N ALA A 73 6.12 -3.12 -5.16
CA ALA A 73 6.00 -2.50 -6.48
C ALA A 73 7.38 -2.21 -7.08
N ASN A 74 8.28 -1.65 -6.28
CA ASN A 74 9.64 -1.36 -6.73
C ASN A 74 10.39 -2.64 -7.10
N ARG A 75 10.23 -3.69 -6.32
CA ARG A 75 10.86 -4.98 -6.60
C ARG A 75 10.30 -5.60 -7.88
N ALA A 76 8.98 -5.54 -8.07
CA ALA A 76 8.36 -6.06 -9.28
C ALA A 76 8.84 -5.30 -10.52
N THR A 77 8.94 -3.98 -10.43
CA THR A 77 9.45 -3.15 -11.53
C THR A 77 10.90 -3.49 -11.83
N GLN A 78 11.73 -3.66 -10.81
CA GLN A 78 13.12 -4.02 -10.96
C GLN A 78 13.26 -5.38 -11.64
N ASN A 79 12.47 -6.37 -11.21
CA ASN A 79 12.49 -7.69 -11.81
C ASN A 79 12.04 -7.65 -13.27
N ALA A 80 11.04 -6.82 -13.58
CA ALA A 80 10.58 -6.64 -14.97
C ALA A 80 11.68 -6.02 -15.83
N ASN A 81 12.41 -5.03 -15.31
CA ASN A 81 13.52 -4.40 -16.00
C ASN A 81 14.63 -5.41 -16.29
N GLU A 82 14.97 -6.23 -15.30
CA GLU A 82 15.99 -7.26 -15.44
C GLU A 82 15.59 -8.30 -16.49
N GLN A 83 14.34 -8.73 -16.46
CA GLN A 83 13.84 -9.71 -17.40
C GLN A 83 13.82 -9.15 -18.83
N GLU A 84 13.44 -7.89 -18.99
CA GLU A 84 13.44 -7.23 -20.29
C GLU A 84 14.86 -7.13 -20.83
N SER A 85 15.82 -6.75 -20.02
CA SER A 85 17.22 -6.67 -20.42
C SER A 85 17.77 -8.06 -20.79
N ALA A 86 17.39 -9.09 -20.07
CA ALA A 86 17.84 -10.45 -20.35
C ALA A 86 17.24 -10.99 -21.66
N SER A 87 16.06 -10.51 -22.03
CA SER A 87 15.38 -10.94 -23.26
C SER A 87 15.82 -10.15 -24.50
N ALA A 88 16.45 -9.02 -24.28
CA ALA A 88 16.95 -8.20 -25.39
C ALA A 88 18.27 -8.75 -25.90
#